data_03924634f226e4cf34500644ec0b5288
#
_entry.id   03924634f226e4cf34500644ec0b5288
#
_cell.length_a   1.000
_cell.length_b   1.000
_cell.length_c   1.000
_cell.angle_alpha   90.00
_cell.angle_beta   90.00
_cell.angle_gamma   90.00
#
_symmetry.space_group_name_H-M   'P 1'
#
loop_
_entity.id
_entity.type
_entity.pdbx_description
1 polymer ?
#
loop_
_entity_poly.entity_id
_entity_poly.type
_entity_poly.pdbx_seq_one_letter_code
_entity_poly.pdbx_strand_id
1 'polypeptide(L)'
;KLYRLPIPKPGIVLGLLGPNAVGKSTAIKILGGVIKPNLGRWDSPPDWDEIIRFYRGSELQTYFEKLSHGNLRVFLKPQYLDKIPSVVDGSVGEVLSKVDERGVLRDLADSLGLRGIWDRPLSVLSGGELQKVAVAAVALRDADVYLFDEPSSYLDVYERMRVAKVIRGLASKDKYVIVVEHDIAVLDYISDQVCIFYGNPGVYGVVTPVYGVRVGINIYLDGYISSDNVLFRREPVRFDVAPPHIEWAPGSLFLEWGPMRKRLGDFELKVEPGSIHIGEVIGILGPNGIGKTTFIKLLAGVLEADEGYTPTSTLKVSYKPQYVSFKEDLTVKEVLAEAAGDKFNSSWFKSEILMPLDLVGLLDSHLSELSGGELQRVAIAKCLSMDANIYLLDEPSAYLDVEQRISVARIIKRVVEAKSSAAFVVEHDLIIQSIIANSLMVFSGTPGKFGIAHTPTGLRGGMNRFLRDVDVTFRRDPQTGRPRVNKPDSWLDRHQKSIGEYYYYEAKE
;
A
#
# COMPACT_ATOMS: atom_id res chain seq x y z
N LYS A 1 17.85 1.21 18.46
CA LYS A 1 17.30 2.03 19.56
C LYS A 1 16.07 2.79 19.08
N LEU A 2 15.03 2.99 19.93
CA LEU A 2 13.87 3.84 19.66
C LEU A 2 13.90 5.01 20.66
N TYR A 3 13.90 6.22 20.11
CA TYR A 3 13.88 7.46 20.90
C TYR A 3 12.48 8.06 20.87
N ARG A 4 11.95 8.38 22.02
CA ARG A 4 10.58 8.81 22.27
C ARG A 4 9.56 7.70 21.95
N LEU A 5 8.33 7.91 22.34
CA LEU A 5 7.19 7.05 22.02
C LEU A 5 6.02 7.91 21.51
N PRO A 6 5.16 7.35 20.65
CA PRO A 6 3.92 8.02 20.29
C PRO A 6 3.04 8.22 21.52
N ILE A 7 2.34 9.34 21.59
CA ILE A 7 1.44 9.66 22.69
C ILE A 7 0.00 9.47 22.19
N PRO A 8 -0.65 8.32 22.49
CA PRO A 8 -2.02 8.09 22.09
C PRO A 8 -2.98 8.88 22.96
N LYS A 9 -4.10 9.31 22.35
CA LYS A 9 -5.21 9.96 23.06
C LYS A 9 -6.50 9.18 22.85
N PRO A 10 -7.37 9.07 23.88
CA PRO A 10 -8.66 8.42 23.70
C PRO A 10 -9.56 9.25 22.78
N GLY A 11 -10.42 8.58 22.04
CA GLY A 11 -11.40 9.19 21.15
C GLY A 11 -10.90 9.59 19.78
N ILE A 12 -9.61 9.39 19.49
CA ILE A 12 -9.00 9.68 18.19
C ILE A 12 -8.18 8.49 17.67
N VAL A 13 -7.98 8.44 16.37
CA VAL A 13 -7.10 7.48 15.75
C VAL A 13 -5.72 8.11 15.54
N LEU A 14 -4.69 7.47 16.12
CA LEU A 14 -3.29 7.86 15.95
C LEU A 14 -2.63 6.99 14.87
N GLY A 15 -2.21 7.61 13.78
CA GLY A 15 -1.43 6.98 12.72
C GLY A 15 0.08 7.03 12.99
N LEU A 16 0.79 5.96 12.65
CA LEU A 16 2.25 5.90 12.71
C LEU A 16 2.81 5.77 11.29
N LEU A 17 3.61 6.75 10.87
CA LEU A 17 4.14 6.91 9.52
C LEU A 17 5.67 6.90 9.54
N GLY A 18 6.31 6.25 8.59
CA GLY A 18 7.77 6.25 8.46
C GLY A 18 8.30 5.03 7.71
N PRO A 19 9.60 4.99 7.41
CA PRO A 19 10.26 3.86 6.75
C PRO A 19 10.16 2.55 7.52
N ASN A 20 10.47 1.44 6.87
CA ASN A 20 10.60 0.15 7.54
C ASN A 20 11.83 0.14 8.48
N ALA A 21 11.79 -0.74 9.48
CA ALA A 21 12.86 -0.97 10.44
C ALA A 21 13.30 0.24 11.31
N VAL A 22 12.49 1.31 11.39
CA VAL A 22 12.72 2.46 12.30
C VAL A 22 12.01 2.33 13.64
N GLY A 23 11.32 1.20 13.90
CA GLY A 23 10.73 0.89 15.20
C GLY A 23 9.22 1.12 15.35
N LYS A 24 8.44 1.28 14.28
CA LYS A 24 6.97 1.41 14.33
C LYS A 24 6.29 0.23 15.04
N SER A 25 6.58 -1.01 14.58
CA SER A 25 6.04 -2.23 15.23
C SER A 25 6.56 -2.42 16.66
N THR A 26 7.77 -1.94 16.96
CA THR A 26 8.29 -1.92 18.35
C THR A 26 7.48 -0.97 19.23
N ALA A 27 7.17 0.23 18.73
CA ALA A 27 6.36 1.20 19.46
C ALA A 27 4.95 0.63 19.75
N ILE A 28 4.31 0.01 18.75
CA ILE A 28 2.99 -0.66 18.96
C ILE A 28 3.08 -1.76 20.02
N LYS A 29 4.11 -2.60 19.98
CA LYS A 29 4.31 -3.67 20.99
C LYS A 29 4.56 -3.12 22.38
N ILE A 30 5.24 -1.97 22.49
CA ILE A 30 5.45 -1.29 23.79
C ILE A 30 4.11 -0.73 24.28
N LEU A 31 3.35 -0.04 23.46
CA LEU A 31 2.03 0.47 23.82
C LEU A 31 1.03 -0.66 24.11
N GLY A 32 1.22 -1.82 23.49
CA GLY A 32 0.45 -3.04 23.75
C GLY A 32 0.86 -3.81 25.01
N GLY A 33 1.91 -3.39 25.70
CA GLY A 33 2.42 -4.12 26.86
C GLY A 33 3.14 -5.44 26.54
N VAL A 34 3.31 -5.77 25.25
CA VAL A 34 4.01 -6.98 24.78
C VAL A 34 5.50 -6.88 25.05
N ILE A 35 6.05 -5.68 24.92
CA ILE A 35 7.45 -5.36 25.20
C ILE A 35 7.49 -4.23 26.23
N LYS A 36 8.30 -4.40 27.28
CA LYS A 36 8.56 -3.38 28.27
C LYS A 36 9.66 -2.42 27.79
N PRO A 37 9.50 -1.08 27.90
CA PRO A 37 10.56 -0.14 27.58
C PRO A 37 11.79 -0.41 28.45
N ASN A 38 12.97 -0.52 27.85
CA ASN A 38 14.21 -0.77 28.61
C ASN A 38 14.98 0.50 29.00
N LEU A 39 14.53 1.67 28.58
CA LEU A 39 15.12 2.99 28.84
C LEU A 39 16.65 3.03 28.55
N GLY A 40 17.11 2.22 27.57
CA GLY A 40 18.53 2.08 27.21
C GLY A 40 19.34 1.13 28.08
N ARG A 41 18.75 0.46 29.06
CA ARG A 41 19.38 -0.50 29.93
C ARG A 41 19.15 -1.93 29.43
N TRP A 42 20.20 -2.60 28.97
CA TRP A 42 20.13 -3.96 28.41
C TRP A 42 20.30 -5.04 29.48
N ASP A 43 21.23 -4.83 30.39
CA ASP A 43 21.61 -5.82 31.40
C ASP A 43 20.68 -5.81 32.62
N SER A 44 20.03 -4.69 32.88
CA SER A 44 19.10 -4.51 33.99
C SER A 44 17.90 -3.70 33.55
N PRO A 45 16.92 -4.30 32.84
CA PRO A 45 15.75 -3.58 32.36
C PRO A 45 14.94 -3.01 33.54
N PRO A 46 14.41 -1.77 33.41
CA PRO A 46 13.70 -1.09 34.48
C PRO A 46 12.41 -1.81 34.86
N ASP A 47 11.96 -1.62 36.08
CA ASP A 47 10.62 -2.00 36.51
C ASP A 47 9.55 -1.00 36.03
N TRP A 48 8.28 -1.27 36.28
CA TRP A 48 7.20 -0.41 35.87
C TRP A 48 7.21 0.94 36.59
N ASP A 49 7.64 0.96 37.87
CA ASP A 49 7.69 2.20 38.65
C ASP A 49 8.77 3.16 38.14
N GLU A 50 9.90 2.61 37.68
CA GLU A 50 10.96 3.38 37.03
C GLU A 50 10.51 3.92 35.66
N ILE A 51 9.81 3.11 34.87
CA ILE A 51 9.24 3.54 33.57
C ILE A 51 8.23 4.66 33.78
N ILE A 52 7.29 4.51 34.71
CA ILE A 52 6.28 5.52 35.02
C ILE A 52 6.93 6.81 35.48
N ARG A 53 7.95 6.73 36.37
CA ARG A 53 8.73 7.89 36.80
C ARG A 53 9.48 8.60 35.67
N PHE A 54 10.02 7.84 34.71
CA PHE A 54 10.69 8.42 33.54
C PHE A 54 9.74 9.27 32.69
N TYR A 55 8.49 8.82 32.53
CA TYR A 55 7.46 9.53 31.76
C TYR A 55 6.64 10.51 32.59
N ARG A 56 7.08 10.87 33.82
CA ARG A 56 6.37 11.75 34.73
C ARG A 56 6.04 13.10 34.08
N GLY A 57 4.80 13.51 34.23
CA GLY A 57 4.28 14.77 33.65
C GLY A 57 3.87 14.68 32.19
N SER A 58 3.92 13.50 31.57
CA SER A 58 3.40 13.24 30.22
C SER A 58 2.13 12.38 30.26
N GLU A 59 1.35 12.38 29.17
CA GLU A 59 0.18 11.51 29.02
C GLU A 59 0.57 10.01 29.04
N LEU A 60 1.81 9.69 28.68
CA LEU A 60 2.35 8.33 28.76
C LEU A 60 2.48 7.81 30.19
N GLN A 61 2.67 8.69 31.19
CA GLN A 61 2.67 8.27 32.58
C GLN A 61 1.34 7.60 32.94
N THR A 62 0.23 8.29 32.75
CA THR A 62 -1.10 7.75 33.05
C THR A 62 -1.43 6.52 32.22
N TYR A 63 -0.98 6.48 30.96
CA TYR A 63 -1.16 5.32 30.10
C TYR A 63 -0.42 4.09 30.66
N PHE A 64 0.86 4.22 31.02
CA PHE A 64 1.65 3.12 31.56
C PHE A 64 1.23 2.72 32.98
N GLU A 65 0.75 3.66 33.79
CA GLU A 65 0.12 3.34 35.08
C GLU A 65 -1.09 2.39 34.90
N LYS A 66 -1.99 2.71 33.99
CA LYS A 66 -3.14 1.87 33.68
C LYS A 66 -2.73 0.53 33.09
N LEU A 67 -1.74 0.52 32.18
CA LEU A 67 -1.23 -0.67 31.51
C LEU A 67 -0.56 -1.62 32.51
N SER A 68 0.29 -1.12 33.40
CA SER A 68 1.04 -1.90 34.40
C SER A 68 0.14 -2.57 35.43
N HIS A 69 -1.00 -1.94 35.77
CA HIS A 69 -1.99 -2.48 36.69
C HIS A 69 -3.04 -3.39 36.03
N GLY A 70 -2.92 -3.65 34.72
CA GLY A 70 -3.89 -4.47 34.00
C GLY A 70 -5.25 -3.80 33.77
N ASN A 71 -5.32 -2.47 33.96
CA ASN A 71 -6.55 -1.69 33.81
C ASN A 71 -6.84 -1.28 32.35
N LEU A 72 -6.05 -1.76 31.38
CA LEU A 72 -6.29 -1.57 29.95
C LEU A 72 -6.37 -2.95 29.26
N ARG A 73 -7.50 -3.22 28.66
CA ARG A 73 -7.66 -4.36 27.75
C ARG A 73 -7.13 -4.00 26.37
N VAL A 74 -6.03 -4.62 25.99
CA VAL A 74 -5.32 -4.33 24.74
C VAL A 74 -5.44 -5.48 23.76
N PHE A 75 -5.82 -5.19 22.52
CA PHE A 75 -5.82 -6.16 21.44
C PHE A 75 -4.99 -5.64 20.26
N LEU A 76 -4.10 -6.50 19.77
CA LEU A 76 -3.18 -6.21 18.68
C LEU A 76 -3.47 -7.11 17.48
N LYS A 77 -3.70 -6.51 16.32
CA LYS A 77 -3.62 -7.17 15.03
C LYS A 77 -2.15 -7.12 14.57
N PRO A 78 -1.44 -8.26 14.55
CA PRO A 78 -0.02 -8.29 14.16
C PRO A 78 0.17 -8.13 12.65
N GLN A 79 1.38 -7.74 12.24
CA GLN A 79 1.74 -7.59 10.83
C GLN A 79 1.67 -8.93 10.07
N TYR A 80 2.30 -9.98 10.61
CA TYR A 80 2.37 -11.30 9.96
C TYR A 80 1.23 -12.22 10.42
N LEU A 81 0.47 -12.73 9.47
CA LEU A 81 -0.70 -13.58 9.72
C LEU A 81 -0.50 -15.04 9.34
N ASP A 82 0.59 -15.38 8.66
CA ASP A 82 0.84 -16.70 8.08
C ASP A 82 0.80 -17.85 9.11
N LYS A 83 1.12 -17.52 10.36
CA LYS A 83 1.08 -18.49 11.46
C LYS A 83 -0.30 -18.67 12.11
N ILE A 84 -1.26 -17.81 11.83
CA ILE A 84 -2.60 -17.89 12.46
C ILE A 84 -3.30 -19.20 12.10
N PRO A 85 -3.33 -19.63 10.81
CA PRO A 85 -4.00 -20.88 10.45
C PRO A 85 -3.37 -22.14 11.04
N SER A 86 -2.11 -22.08 11.49
CA SER A 86 -1.44 -23.22 12.16
C SER A 86 -1.72 -23.30 13.65
N VAL A 87 -2.31 -22.26 14.25
CA VAL A 87 -2.58 -22.16 15.70
C VAL A 87 -4.08 -22.11 16.01
N VAL A 88 -4.88 -21.61 15.05
CA VAL A 88 -6.32 -21.43 15.21
C VAL A 88 -7.05 -22.26 14.18
N ASP A 89 -7.75 -23.30 14.66
CA ASP A 89 -8.60 -24.18 13.86
C ASP A 89 -10.05 -23.69 13.85
N GLY A 90 -10.74 -23.93 12.74
CA GLY A 90 -12.16 -23.65 12.57
C GLY A 90 -12.48 -22.83 11.34
N SER A 91 -13.77 -22.69 11.06
CA SER A 91 -14.27 -21.80 10.02
C SER A 91 -14.23 -20.33 10.47
N VAL A 92 -14.29 -19.40 9.50
CA VAL A 92 -14.34 -17.96 9.77
C VAL A 92 -15.46 -17.62 10.76
N GLY A 93 -16.66 -18.17 10.54
CA GLY A 93 -17.82 -17.93 11.39
C GLY A 93 -17.65 -18.44 12.81
N GLU A 94 -17.11 -19.65 12.98
CA GLU A 94 -16.85 -20.24 14.31
C GLU A 94 -15.82 -19.43 15.10
N VAL A 95 -14.72 -19.03 14.44
CA VAL A 95 -13.64 -18.28 15.09
C VAL A 95 -14.13 -16.89 15.49
N LEU A 96 -14.81 -16.18 14.61
CA LEU A 96 -15.30 -14.82 14.89
C LEU A 96 -16.43 -14.82 15.93
N SER A 97 -17.31 -15.84 15.94
CA SER A 97 -18.38 -15.96 16.94
C SER A 97 -17.84 -16.13 18.36
N LYS A 98 -16.71 -16.82 18.53
CA LYS A 98 -16.07 -17.01 19.85
C LYS A 98 -15.46 -15.74 20.42
N VAL A 99 -15.17 -14.75 19.59
CA VAL A 99 -14.48 -13.53 19.98
C VAL A 99 -15.38 -12.28 19.97
N ASP A 100 -16.66 -12.42 19.61
CA ASP A 100 -17.63 -11.32 19.61
C ASP A 100 -18.08 -10.96 21.01
N GLU A 101 -17.36 -10.06 21.66
CA GLU A 101 -17.70 -9.52 22.97
C GLU A 101 -18.64 -8.31 22.88
N ARG A 102 -18.78 -7.72 21.68
CA ARG A 102 -19.55 -6.50 21.44
C ARG A 102 -20.94 -6.77 20.87
N GLY A 103 -21.22 -7.98 20.43
CA GLY A 103 -22.51 -8.34 19.79
C GLY A 103 -22.72 -7.69 18.41
N VAL A 104 -21.64 -7.32 17.70
CA VAL A 104 -21.69 -6.62 16.40
C VAL A 104 -21.20 -7.47 15.22
N LEU A 105 -21.06 -8.78 15.43
CA LEU A 105 -20.49 -9.71 14.46
C LEU A 105 -21.18 -9.64 13.09
N ARG A 106 -22.52 -9.56 13.07
CA ARG A 106 -23.28 -9.56 11.80
C ARG A 106 -22.97 -8.32 10.97
N ASP A 107 -23.03 -7.14 11.59
CA ASP A 107 -22.79 -5.86 10.91
C ASP A 107 -21.34 -5.73 10.44
N LEU A 108 -20.41 -6.25 11.27
CA LEU A 108 -19.00 -6.24 10.94
C LEU A 108 -18.68 -7.19 9.77
N ALA A 109 -19.27 -8.40 9.79
CA ALA A 109 -19.11 -9.37 8.71
C ALA A 109 -19.62 -8.82 7.36
N ASP A 110 -20.73 -8.09 7.38
CA ASP A 110 -21.25 -7.41 6.19
C ASP A 110 -20.33 -6.28 5.73
N SER A 111 -19.88 -5.44 6.65
CA SER A 111 -18.98 -4.31 6.36
C SER A 111 -17.67 -4.76 5.71
N LEU A 112 -17.10 -5.88 6.16
CA LEU A 112 -15.85 -6.45 5.67
C LEU A 112 -16.05 -7.47 4.51
N GLY A 113 -17.29 -7.76 4.12
CA GLY A 113 -17.59 -8.71 3.05
C GLY A 113 -17.18 -10.15 3.38
N LEU A 114 -17.34 -10.59 4.63
CA LEU A 114 -16.92 -11.92 5.09
C LEU A 114 -17.95 -13.02 4.84
N ARG A 115 -19.18 -12.69 4.43
CA ARG A 115 -20.25 -13.70 4.22
C ARG A 115 -19.89 -14.75 3.19
N GLY A 116 -19.20 -14.39 2.13
CA GLY A 116 -18.80 -15.32 1.06
C GLY A 116 -17.74 -16.36 1.49
N ILE A 117 -17.09 -16.13 2.63
CA ILE A 117 -16.05 -17.02 3.16
C ILE A 117 -16.40 -17.58 4.55
N TRP A 118 -17.65 -17.39 4.99
CA TRP A 118 -18.10 -17.66 6.36
C TRP A 118 -17.84 -19.09 6.84
N ASP A 119 -18.10 -20.07 5.99
CA ASP A 119 -17.96 -21.50 6.31
C ASP A 119 -16.57 -22.06 5.92
N ARG A 120 -15.69 -21.22 5.37
CA ARG A 120 -14.35 -21.66 4.94
C ARG A 120 -13.39 -21.74 6.13
N PRO A 121 -12.58 -22.82 6.22
CA PRO A 121 -11.52 -22.92 7.23
C PRO A 121 -10.46 -21.83 7.02
N LEU A 122 -9.85 -21.35 8.11
CA LEU A 122 -8.80 -20.33 8.04
C LEU A 122 -7.59 -20.75 7.18
N SER A 123 -7.29 -22.05 7.14
CA SER A 123 -6.14 -22.62 6.41
C SER A 123 -6.21 -22.49 4.89
N VAL A 124 -7.40 -22.26 4.32
CA VAL A 124 -7.59 -22.13 2.87
C VAL A 124 -7.88 -20.70 2.43
N LEU A 125 -7.79 -19.74 3.35
CA LEU A 125 -8.01 -18.33 3.04
C LEU A 125 -6.81 -17.72 2.31
N SER A 126 -7.09 -16.84 1.37
CA SER A 126 -6.07 -15.97 0.79
C SER A 126 -5.53 -14.97 1.83
N GLY A 127 -4.34 -14.38 1.59
CA GLY A 127 -3.76 -13.39 2.48
C GLY A 127 -4.69 -12.20 2.76
N GLY A 128 -5.42 -11.70 1.76
CA GLY A 128 -6.38 -10.63 1.93
C GLY A 128 -7.63 -11.03 2.73
N GLU A 129 -8.14 -12.25 2.52
CA GLU A 129 -9.25 -12.78 3.31
C GLU A 129 -8.85 -12.95 4.77
N LEU A 130 -7.68 -13.52 5.03
CA LEU A 130 -7.14 -13.71 6.38
C LEU A 130 -6.89 -12.35 7.06
N GLN A 131 -6.44 -11.35 6.32
CA GLN A 131 -6.26 -9.98 6.80
C GLN A 131 -7.58 -9.38 7.32
N LYS A 132 -8.66 -9.52 6.55
CA LYS A 132 -9.99 -9.05 6.95
C LYS A 132 -10.50 -9.78 8.19
N VAL A 133 -10.30 -11.09 8.27
CA VAL A 133 -10.66 -11.89 9.45
C VAL A 133 -9.87 -11.44 10.68
N ALA A 134 -8.56 -11.17 10.56
CA ALA A 134 -7.74 -10.70 11.66
C ALA A 134 -8.17 -9.31 12.17
N VAL A 135 -8.52 -8.39 11.25
CA VAL A 135 -9.09 -7.08 11.62
C VAL A 135 -10.43 -7.26 12.32
N ALA A 136 -11.31 -8.11 11.79
CA ALA A 136 -12.60 -8.41 12.41
C ALA A 136 -12.43 -8.98 13.84
N ALA A 137 -11.52 -9.93 14.01
CA ALA A 137 -11.27 -10.56 15.32
C ALA A 137 -10.86 -9.53 16.39
N VAL A 138 -10.06 -8.53 16.04
CA VAL A 138 -9.69 -7.44 16.95
C VAL A 138 -10.86 -6.47 17.15
N ALA A 139 -11.58 -6.10 16.09
CA ALA A 139 -12.69 -5.15 16.16
C ALA A 139 -13.92 -5.67 16.93
N LEU A 140 -14.09 -7.00 17.04
CA LEU A 140 -15.15 -7.66 17.82
C LEU A 140 -14.90 -7.65 19.32
N ARG A 141 -13.64 -7.44 19.74
CA ARG A 141 -13.30 -7.38 21.17
C ARG A 141 -13.79 -6.08 21.80
N ASP A 142 -14.21 -6.13 23.05
CA ASP A 142 -14.42 -4.93 23.88
C ASP A 142 -13.08 -4.54 24.50
N ALA A 143 -12.29 -3.77 23.77
CA ALA A 143 -10.97 -3.33 24.20
C ALA A 143 -11.00 -1.87 24.67
N ASP A 144 -9.99 -1.50 25.47
CA ASP A 144 -9.67 -0.11 25.76
C ASP A 144 -8.67 0.45 24.74
N VAL A 145 -7.81 -0.46 24.20
CA VAL A 145 -6.76 -0.12 23.24
C VAL A 145 -6.81 -1.09 22.06
N TYR A 146 -7.01 -0.55 20.87
CA TYR A 146 -6.97 -1.26 19.60
C TYR A 146 -5.70 -0.90 18.86
N LEU A 147 -4.90 -1.90 18.52
CA LEU A 147 -3.63 -1.75 17.81
C LEU A 147 -3.67 -2.50 16.48
N PHE A 148 -3.33 -1.82 15.40
CA PHE A 148 -3.31 -2.42 14.07
C PHE A 148 -1.95 -2.18 13.40
N ASP A 149 -1.24 -3.26 13.09
CA ASP A 149 0.03 -3.22 12.35
C ASP A 149 -0.23 -3.61 10.90
N GLU A 150 -0.16 -2.65 9.99
CA GLU A 150 -0.43 -2.76 8.54
C GLU A 150 -1.76 -3.47 8.22
N PRO A 151 -2.91 -2.92 8.60
CA PRO A 151 -4.19 -3.59 8.40
C PRO A 151 -4.65 -3.64 6.94
N SER A 152 -4.07 -2.85 6.03
CA SER A 152 -4.47 -2.81 4.62
C SER A 152 -3.61 -3.67 3.70
N SER A 153 -2.57 -4.35 4.22
CA SER A 153 -1.71 -5.24 3.42
C SER A 153 -2.52 -6.35 2.75
N TYR A 154 -2.16 -6.72 1.51
CA TYR A 154 -2.83 -7.73 0.66
C TYR A 154 -4.25 -7.38 0.21
N LEU A 155 -4.77 -6.21 0.56
CA LEU A 155 -6.12 -5.79 0.20
C LEU A 155 -6.12 -4.91 -1.05
N ASP A 156 -7.12 -5.08 -1.88
CA ASP A 156 -7.39 -4.11 -2.95
C ASP A 156 -7.98 -2.81 -2.38
N VAL A 157 -8.13 -1.79 -3.22
CA VAL A 157 -8.59 -0.46 -2.76
C VAL A 157 -9.96 -0.51 -2.11
N TYR A 158 -10.89 -1.32 -2.64
CA TYR A 158 -12.24 -1.49 -2.07
C TYR A 158 -12.18 -2.05 -0.65
N GLU A 159 -11.39 -3.11 -0.48
CA GLU A 159 -11.25 -3.78 0.81
C GLU A 159 -10.47 -2.91 1.81
N ARG A 160 -9.44 -2.18 1.36
CA ARG A 160 -8.71 -1.19 2.18
C ARG A 160 -9.65 -0.16 2.77
N MET A 161 -10.54 0.41 1.97
CA MET A 161 -11.48 1.43 2.42
C MET A 161 -12.53 0.86 3.39
N ARG A 162 -12.98 -0.40 3.20
CA ARG A 162 -13.86 -1.09 4.15
C ARG A 162 -13.19 -1.30 5.50
N VAL A 163 -11.97 -1.81 5.50
CA VAL A 163 -11.14 -1.99 6.71
C VAL A 163 -10.91 -0.65 7.40
N ALA A 164 -10.56 0.38 6.62
CA ALA A 164 -10.34 1.73 7.13
C ALA A 164 -11.59 2.31 7.82
N LYS A 165 -12.77 2.11 7.26
CA LYS A 165 -14.05 2.52 7.84
C LYS A 165 -14.34 1.79 9.16
N VAL A 166 -14.08 0.50 9.23
CA VAL A 166 -14.23 -0.30 10.45
C VAL A 166 -13.30 0.20 11.55
N ILE A 167 -12.00 0.37 11.26
CA ILE A 167 -11.01 0.83 12.23
C ILE A 167 -11.37 2.23 12.74
N ARG A 168 -11.74 3.14 11.86
CA ARG A 168 -12.18 4.49 12.25
C ARG A 168 -13.40 4.46 13.17
N GLY A 169 -14.34 3.54 12.95
CA GLY A 169 -15.53 3.36 13.78
C GLY A 169 -15.25 2.85 15.21
N LEU A 170 -14.03 2.36 15.48
CA LEU A 170 -13.63 1.94 16.84
C LEU A 170 -13.27 3.11 17.75
N ALA A 171 -12.94 4.28 17.18
CA ALA A 171 -12.58 5.48 17.95
C ALA A 171 -13.81 6.05 18.64
N SER A 172 -13.95 5.76 19.91
CA SER A 172 -14.95 6.33 20.81
C SER A 172 -14.27 7.04 21.96
N LYS A 173 -15.03 7.85 22.72
CA LYS A 173 -14.50 8.82 23.71
C LYS A 173 -13.46 8.25 24.68
N ASP A 174 -13.57 6.95 25.01
CA ASP A 174 -12.72 6.31 26.01
C ASP A 174 -11.76 5.26 25.41
N LYS A 175 -11.76 5.07 24.09
CA LYS A 175 -10.95 4.05 23.40
C LYS A 175 -9.74 4.67 22.72
N TYR A 176 -8.59 3.98 22.79
CA TYR A 176 -7.37 4.31 22.07
C TYR A 176 -7.31 3.47 20.79
N VAL A 177 -7.05 4.08 19.66
CA VAL A 177 -6.85 3.39 18.38
C VAL A 177 -5.54 3.84 17.78
N ILE A 178 -4.59 2.91 17.56
CA ILE A 178 -3.29 3.18 16.98
C ILE A 178 -3.08 2.29 15.75
N VAL A 179 -2.66 2.90 14.64
CA VAL A 179 -2.51 2.21 13.36
C VAL A 179 -1.14 2.51 12.74
N VAL A 180 -0.39 1.47 12.38
CA VAL A 180 0.76 1.59 11.46
C VAL A 180 0.26 1.34 10.05
N GLU A 181 0.54 2.25 9.12
CA GLU A 181 0.09 2.10 7.73
C GLU A 181 1.10 2.72 6.77
N HIS A 182 1.26 2.07 5.60
CA HIS A 182 2.14 2.53 4.52
C HIS A 182 1.38 3.15 3.35
N ASP A 183 0.09 2.90 3.22
CA ASP A 183 -0.77 3.58 2.27
C ASP A 183 -1.17 4.95 2.83
N ILE A 184 -0.63 6.02 2.24
CA ILE A 184 -0.88 7.40 2.71
C ILE A 184 -2.35 7.78 2.56
N ALA A 185 -3.07 7.29 1.52
CA ALA A 185 -4.48 7.59 1.34
C ALA A 185 -5.33 6.94 2.43
N VAL A 186 -5.04 5.68 2.74
CA VAL A 186 -5.67 4.93 3.82
C VAL A 186 -5.36 5.58 5.17
N LEU A 187 -4.10 5.94 5.42
CA LEU A 187 -3.69 6.61 6.66
C LEU A 187 -4.40 7.97 6.85
N ASP A 188 -4.48 8.80 5.79
CA ASP A 188 -5.19 10.09 5.82
C ASP A 188 -6.70 9.92 6.10
N TYR A 189 -7.28 8.82 5.62
CA TYR A 189 -8.69 8.49 5.87
C TYR A 189 -8.95 8.01 7.29
N ILE A 190 -8.12 7.09 7.80
CA ILE A 190 -8.31 6.46 9.11
C ILE A 190 -8.00 7.45 10.24
N SER A 191 -6.88 8.17 10.14
CA SER A 191 -6.26 8.88 11.25
C SER A 191 -6.81 10.29 11.46
N ASP A 192 -6.81 10.75 12.70
CA ASP A 192 -7.03 12.14 13.08
C ASP A 192 -5.70 12.84 13.31
N GLN A 193 -4.75 12.12 13.87
CA GLN A 193 -3.39 12.57 14.17
C GLN A 193 -2.36 11.55 13.71
N VAL A 194 -1.12 11.99 13.48
CA VAL A 194 -0.01 11.12 13.11
C VAL A 194 1.27 11.48 13.86
N CYS A 195 2.10 10.47 14.11
CA CYS A 195 3.50 10.61 14.46
C CYS A 195 4.37 10.12 13.30
N ILE A 196 5.44 10.85 13.01
CA ILE A 196 6.43 10.47 12.00
C ILE A 196 7.59 9.77 12.70
N PHE A 197 7.98 8.64 12.16
CA PHE A 197 9.19 7.91 12.54
C PHE A 197 10.28 8.20 11.52
N TYR A 198 11.45 8.60 11.99
CA TYR A 198 12.62 8.83 11.16
C TYR A 198 13.87 8.28 11.85
N GLY A 199 14.97 8.12 11.12
CA GLY A 199 16.21 7.58 11.65
C GLY A 199 16.95 6.70 10.65
N ASN A 200 17.80 5.83 11.15
CA ASN A 200 18.54 4.89 10.33
C ASN A 200 17.92 3.49 10.49
N PRO A 201 17.32 2.92 9.43
CA PRO A 201 16.72 1.60 9.47
C PRO A 201 17.63 0.53 10.10
N GLY A 202 17.07 -0.27 11.00
CA GLY A 202 17.80 -1.31 11.72
C GLY A 202 18.73 -0.82 12.85
N VAL A 203 19.03 0.46 12.92
CA VAL A 203 19.98 1.04 13.91
C VAL A 203 19.25 1.84 14.98
N TYR A 204 18.53 2.88 14.58
CA TYR A 204 17.72 3.69 15.48
C TYR A 204 16.54 4.34 14.79
N GLY A 205 15.51 4.64 15.58
CA GLY A 205 14.39 5.45 15.18
C GLY A 205 14.08 6.54 16.21
N VAL A 206 13.52 7.64 15.73
CA VAL A 206 13.06 8.77 16.53
C VAL A 206 11.61 9.03 16.20
N VAL A 207 10.80 9.27 17.21
CA VAL A 207 9.37 9.59 17.05
C VAL A 207 9.16 11.10 17.20
N THR A 208 8.49 11.72 16.25
CA THR A 208 8.14 13.14 16.33
C THR A 208 7.04 13.39 17.36
N PRO A 209 6.82 14.65 17.76
CA PRO A 209 5.56 15.05 18.35
C PRO A 209 4.35 14.66 17.48
N VAL A 210 3.18 14.65 18.07
CA VAL A 210 1.91 14.37 17.40
C VAL A 210 1.49 15.55 16.53
N TYR A 211 1.20 15.29 15.26
CA TYR A 211 0.66 16.28 14.32
C TYR A 211 -0.78 15.92 13.92
N GLY A 212 -1.58 16.92 13.54
CA GLY A 212 -2.79 16.66 12.78
C GLY A 212 -2.46 15.91 11.47
N VAL A 213 -3.28 14.96 11.06
CA VAL A 213 -2.96 14.04 9.95
C VAL A 213 -2.54 14.76 8.67
N ARG A 214 -3.20 15.87 8.30
CA ARG A 214 -2.84 16.65 7.11
C ARG A 214 -1.43 17.21 7.22
N VAL A 215 -1.13 17.87 8.34
CA VAL A 215 0.16 18.55 8.58
C VAL A 215 1.27 17.51 8.63
N GLY A 216 1.08 16.43 9.39
CA GLY A 216 2.10 15.38 9.53
C GLY A 216 2.42 14.68 8.20
N ILE A 217 1.41 14.34 7.39
CA ILE A 217 1.67 13.75 6.08
C ILE A 217 2.38 14.74 5.15
N ASN A 218 2.03 16.03 5.17
CA ASN A 218 2.70 17.03 4.36
C ASN A 218 4.17 17.21 4.79
N ILE A 219 4.46 17.26 6.09
CA ILE A 219 5.83 17.27 6.63
C ILE A 219 6.62 16.03 6.14
N TYR A 220 6.00 14.86 6.21
CA TYR A 220 6.61 13.62 5.73
C TYR A 220 6.94 13.66 4.24
N LEU A 221 6.03 14.17 3.42
CA LEU A 221 6.22 14.32 1.97
C LEU A 221 7.25 15.40 1.63
N ASP A 222 7.33 16.46 2.42
CA ASP A 222 8.38 17.50 2.26
C ASP A 222 9.78 16.99 2.66
N GLY A 223 9.86 15.96 3.49
CA GLY A 223 11.13 15.36 3.92
C GLY A 223 11.87 16.16 4.98
N TYR A 224 11.27 17.23 5.53
CA TYR A 224 11.88 18.10 6.54
C TYR A 224 10.98 18.22 7.77
N ILE A 225 11.52 17.85 8.94
CA ILE A 225 10.85 17.93 10.23
C ILE A 225 11.33 19.18 10.95
N SER A 226 10.52 20.25 10.91
CA SER A 226 10.87 21.55 11.48
C SER A 226 11.03 21.51 13.01
N SER A 227 10.24 20.70 13.72
CA SER A 227 10.31 20.56 15.19
C SER A 227 11.66 20.04 15.71
N ASP A 228 12.31 19.19 14.93
CA ASP A 228 13.58 18.57 15.28
C ASP A 228 14.73 19.08 14.40
N ASN A 229 14.46 20.00 13.46
CA ASN A 229 15.41 20.54 12.47
C ASN A 229 16.13 19.42 11.69
N VAL A 230 15.39 18.43 11.23
CA VAL A 230 15.92 17.25 10.53
C VAL A 230 15.44 17.18 9.12
N LEU A 231 16.37 17.13 8.17
CA LEU A 231 16.13 16.81 6.77
C LEU A 231 16.42 15.31 6.56
N PHE A 232 15.37 14.50 6.41
CA PHE A 232 15.51 13.06 6.18
C PHE A 232 15.36 12.66 4.71
N ARG A 233 14.84 13.57 3.85
CA ARG A 233 14.77 13.40 2.39
C ARG A 233 15.11 14.72 1.69
N ARG A 234 16.07 14.68 0.77
CA ARG A 234 16.55 15.88 0.04
C ARG A 234 15.54 16.38 -0.97
N GLU A 235 14.84 15.50 -1.66
CA GLU A 235 13.87 15.83 -2.70
C GLU A 235 12.44 15.67 -2.17
N PRO A 236 11.69 16.77 -2.00
CA PRO A 236 10.31 16.69 -1.58
C PRO A 236 9.45 15.95 -2.63
N VAL A 237 8.43 15.24 -2.15
CA VAL A 237 7.44 14.63 -3.03
C VAL A 237 6.41 15.68 -3.40
N ARG A 238 6.35 16.01 -4.68
CA ARG A 238 5.35 16.92 -5.25
C ARG A 238 4.42 16.14 -6.17
N PHE A 239 3.18 16.58 -6.24
CA PHE A 239 2.16 16.00 -7.08
C PHE A 239 1.80 17.04 -8.15
N ASP A 240 2.23 16.77 -9.37
CA ASP A 240 1.88 17.62 -10.49
C ASP A 240 0.40 17.49 -10.82
N VAL A 241 -0.21 18.58 -11.24
CA VAL A 241 -1.55 18.57 -11.77
C VAL A 241 -1.44 18.05 -13.20
N ALA A 242 -1.77 16.76 -13.41
CA ALA A 242 -1.84 16.23 -14.76
C ALA A 242 -2.93 16.99 -15.55
N PRO A 243 -2.66 17.39 -16.79
CA PRO A 243 -3.68 18.03 -17.64
C PRO A 243 -4.87 17.07 -17.79
N PRO A 244 -6.10 17.59 -17.92
CA PRO A 244 -7.30 16.76 -18.04
C PRO A 244 -7.26 15.85 -19.27
N HIS A 245 -6.57 16.23 -20.31
CA HIS A 245 -6.28 15.44 -21.50
C HIS A 245 -4.81 15.52 -21.84
N ILE A 246 -4.18 14.39 -22.11
CA ILE A 246 -2.83 14.31 -22.65
C ILE A 246 -3.00 14.29 -24.17
N GLU A 247 -2.51 15.33 -24.85
CA GLU A 247 -2.39 15.32 -26.31
C GLU A 247 -1.09 14.60 -26.67
N TRP A 248 -1.20 13.40 -27.18
CA TRP A 248 -0.06 12.64 -27.66
C TRP A 248 0.43 13.20 -28.99
N ALA A 249 1.72 13.30 -29.17
CA ALA A 249 2.30 13.76 -30.43
C ALA A 249 1.89 12.83 -31.59
N PRO A 250 1.66 13.38 -32.80
CA PRO A 250 1.43 12.57 -33.97
C PRO A 250 2.56 11.55 -34.17
N GLY A 251 2.20 10.28 -34.36
CA GLY A 251 3.19 9.19 -34.52
C GLY A 251 3.71 8.60 -33.21
N SER A 252 3.24 9.04 -32.04
CA SER A 252 3.59 8.42 -30.75
C SER A 252 2.81 7.13 -30.44
N LEU A 253 1.84 6.76 -31.26
CA LEU A 253 1.09 5.50 -31.10
C LEU A 253 2.06 4.32 -31.16
N PHE A 254 2.12 3.56 -30.07
CA PHE A 254 3.04 2.43 -29.94
C PHE A 254 2.34 1.10 -30.23
N LEU A 255 1.21 0.86 -29.59
CA LEU A 255 0.42 -0.37 -29.74
C LEU A 255 -1.07 -0.04 -29.69
N GLU A 256 -1.83 -0.66 -30.56
CA GLU A 256 -3.29 -0.66 -30.56
C GLU A 256 -3.80 -2.11 -30.47
N TRP A 257 -4.82 -2.35 -29.67
CA TRP A 257 -5.46 -3.65 -29.57
C TRP A 257 -6.96 -3.56 -29.79
N GLY A 258 -7.49 -4.56 -30.46
CA GLY A 258 -8.92 -4.76 -30.62
C GLY A 258 -9.59 -5.41 -29.41
N PRO A 259 -10.89 -5.66 -29.48
CA PRO A 259 -11.59 -6.39 -28.42
C PRO A 259 -11.01 -7.80 -28.27
N MET A 260 -10.85 -8.24 -27.01
CA MET A 260 -10.38 -9.59 -26.68
C MET A 260 -11.32 -10.26 -25.68
N ARG A 261 -11.37 -11.58 -25.73
CA ARG A 261 -12.07 -12.38 -24.73
C ARG A 261 -11.18 -13.55 -24.28
N LYS A 262 -11.19 -13.83 -22.97
CA LYS A 262 -10.49 -14.97 -22.38
C LYS A 262 -11.34 -15.64 -21.32
N ARG A 263 -11.46 -16.96 -21.39
CA ARG A 263 -12.09 -17.80 -20.37
C ARG A 263 -11.04 -18.62 -19.62
N LEU A 264 -11.17 -18.68 -18.31
CA LEU A 264 -10.34 -19.47 -17.42
C LEU A 264 -11.25 -20.20 -16.42
N GLY A 265 -11.64 -21.43 -16.74
CA GLY A 265 -12.67 -22.15 -16.00
C GLY A 265 -14.01 -21.39 -16.05
N ASP A 266 -14.54 -21.06 -14.89
CA ASP A 266 -15.80 -20.30 -14.75
C ASP A 266 -15.62 -18.79 -14.87
N PHE A 267 -14.40 -18.29 -14.95
CA PHE A 267 -14.10 -16.85 -15.07
C PHE A 267 -13.99 -16.44 -16.53
N GLU A 268 -14.62 -15.33 -16.91
CA GLU A 268 -14.53 -14.70 -18.23
C GLU A 268 -14.02 -13.26 -18.13
N LEU A 269 -12.98 -12.94 -18.89
CA LEU A 269 -12.49 -11.58 -19.09
C LEU A 269 -12.86 -11.08 -20.48
N LYS A 270 -13.50 -9.91 -20.56
CA LYS A 270 -13.68 -9.11 -21.77
C LYS A 270 -12.77 -7.89 -21.72
N VAL A 271 -12.07 -7.63 -22.81
CA VAL A 271 -11.19 -6.46 -22.95
C VAL A 271 -11.76 -5.57 -24.04
N GLU A 272 -12.00 -4.32 -23.72
CA GLU A 272 -12.39 -3.31 -24.70
C GLU A 272 -11.17 -2.88 -25.54
N PRO A 273 -11.39 -2.38 -26.78
CA PRO A 273 -10.31 -1.84 -27.61
C PRO A 273 -9.56 -0.72 -26.89
N GLY A 274 -8.29 -0.59 -27.20
CA GLY A 274 -7.48 0.48 -26.61
C GLY A 274 -6.15 0.66 -27.32
N SER A 275 -5.40 1.68 -26.87
CA SER A 275 -4.09 2.01 -27.40
C SER A 275 -3.16 2.47 -26.29
N ILE A 276 -1.86 2.38 -26.53
CA ILE A 276 -0.81 2.93 -25.68
C ILE A 276 0.24 3.63 -26.54
N HIS A 277 0.83 4.70 -26.03
CA HIS A 277 1.76 5.57 -26.72
C HIS A 277 3.19 5.40 -26.20
N ILE A 278 4.16 5.85 -26.96
CA ILE A 278 5.56 5.90 -26.54
C ILE A 278 5.71 6.85 -25.36
N GLY A 279 6.36 6.38 -24.29
CA GLY A 279 6.53 7.13 -23.05
C GLY A 279 5.32 7.07 -22.11
N GLU A 280 4.24 6.37 -22.50
CA GLU A 280 3.03 6.27 -21.69
C GLU A 280 3.13 5.15 -20.65
N VAL A 281 2.65 5.45 -19.45
CA VAL A 281 2.37 4.47 -18.40
C VAL A 281 0.85 4.40 -18.20
N ILE A 282 0.26 3.26 -18.48
CA ILE A 282 -1.15 2.97 -18.18
C ILE A 282 -1.23 2.27 -16.83
N GLY A 283 -1.84 2.95 -15.86
CA GLY A 283 -2.19 2.36 -14.58
C GLY A 283 -3.43 1.47 -14.69
N ILE A 284 -3.41 0.32 -14.03
CA ILE A 284 -4.53 -0.63 -14.01
C ILE A 284 -5.14 -0.65 -12.61
N LEU A 285 -6.44 -0.37 -12.52
CA LEU A 285 -7.23 -0.36 -11.28
C LEU A 285 -8.42 -1.33 -11.36
N GLY A 286 -8.77 -1.92 -10.24
CA GLY A 286 -9.94 -2.80 -10.12
C GLY A 286 -9.82 -3.77 -8.94
N PRO A 287 -10.90 -4.46 -8.57
CA PRO A 287 -10.91 -5.44 -7.48
C PRO A 287 -9.95 -6.61 -7.72
N ASN A 288 -9.61 -7.32 -6.66
CA ASN A 288 -8.88 -8.59 -6.79
C ASN A 288 -9.77 -9.65 -7.46
N GLY A 289 -9.16 -10.55 -8.24
CA GLY A 289 -9.89 -11.60 -8.96
C GLY A 289 -10.75 -11.11 -10.14
N ILE A 290 -10.55 -9.87 -10.63
CA ILE A 290 -11.30 -9.29 -11.76
C ILE A 290 -10.62 -9.49 -13.13
N GLY A 291 -9.41 -10.09 -13.15
CA GLY A 291 -8.70 -10.41 -14.38
C GLY A 291 -7.56 -9.46 -14.77
N LYS A 292 -7.09 -8.57 -13.87
CA LYS A 292 -5.94 -7.67 -14.12
C LYS A 292 -4.69 -8.44 -14.55
N THR A 293 -4.27 -9.42 -13.76
CA THR A 293 -3.12 -10.30 -14.09
C THR A 293 -3.36 -11.12 -15.36
N THR A 294 -4.61 -11.51 -15.64
CA THR A 294 -4.96 -12.21 -16.88
C THR A 294 -4.71 -11.32 -18.10
N PHE A 295 -5.15 -10.06 -18.05
CA PHE A 295 -4.88 -9.08 -19.10
C PHE A 295 -3.37 -8.87 -19.31
N ILE A 296 -2.61 -8.69 -18.24
CA ILE A 296 -1.14 -8.59 -18.32
C ILE A 296 -0.52 -9.81 -19.00
N LYS A 297 -0.97 -11.03 -18.66
CA LYS A 297 -0.47 -12.27 -19.28
C LYS A 297 -0.86 -12.41 -20.76
N LEU A 298 -2.02 -11.89 -21.17
CA LEU A 298 -2.42 -11.80 -22.57
C LEU A 298 -1.49 -10.87 -23.34
N LEU A 299 -1.19 -9.69 -22.80
CA LEU A 299 -0.24 -8.75 -23.43
C LEU A 299 1.19 -9.29 -23.46
N ALA A 300 1.59 -10.06 -22.45
CA ALA A 300 2.89 -10.70 -22.35
C ALA A 300 3.06 -11.90 -23.31
N GLY A 301 1.98 -12.34 -23.97
CA GLY A 301 1.99 -13.54 -24.77
C GLY A 301 2.14 -14.85 -23.97
N VAL A 302 1.95 -14.79 -22.65
CA VAL A 302 1.91 -15.96 -21.74
C VAL A 302 0.59 -16.71 -21.86
N LEU A 303 -0.48 -15.98 -22.17
CA LEU A 303 -1.80 -16.52 -22.46
C LEU A 303 -2.24 -16.03 -23.84
N GLU A 304 -2.96 -16.90 -24.56
CA GLU A 304 -3.61 -16.54 -25.81
C GLU A 304 -5.08 -16.17 -25.57
N ALA A 305 -5.57 -15.17 -26.29
CA ALA A 305 -6.99 -14.84 -26.28
C ALA A 305 -7.81 -15.95 -26.96
N ASP A 306 -9.00 -16.24 -26.44
CA ASP A 306 -9.90 -17.22 -27.06
C ASP A 306 -10.64 -16.61 -28.28
N GLU A 307 -10.88 -15.29 -28.20
CA GLU A 307 -11.47 -14.51 -29.29
C GLU A 307 -10.79 -13.14 -29.38
N GLY A 308 -10.58 -12.64 -30.58
CA GLY A 308 -10.11 -11.29 -30.85
C GLY A 308 -8.59 -11.18 -31.03
N TYR A 309 -8.06 -10.01 -30.66
CA TYR A 309 -6.65 -9.66 -30.91
C TYR A 309 -5.70 -10.41 -29.98
N THR A 310 -4.64 -10.94 -30.53
CA THR A 310 -3.48 -11.40 -29.77
C THR A 310 -2.28 -10.54 -30.17
N PRO A 311 -1.55 -9.93 -29.24
CA PRO A 311 -0.34 -9.17 -29.56
C PRO A 311 0.64 -10.03 -30.36
N THR A 312 1.15 -9.47 -31.44
CA THR A 312 2.08 -10.19 -32.32
C THR A 312 3.40 -10.47 -31.61
N SER A 313 4.04 -11.59 -31.94
CA SER A 313 5.32 -12.07 -31.40
C SER A 313 6.53 -11.15 -31.62
N THR A 314 6.35 -9.97 -32.20
CA THR A 314 7.41 -8.98 -32.47
C THR A 314 7.67 -8.03 -31.30
N LEU A 315 6.80 -7.99 -30.27
CA LEU A 315 6.98 -7.11 -29.12
C LEU A 315 7.92 -7.74 -28.10
N LYS A 316 9.00 -7.03 -27.78
CA LYS A 316 9.86 -7.37 -26.64
C LYS A 316 9.17 -6.93 -25.36
N VAL A 317 8.72 -7.90 -24.58
CA VAL A 317 8.00 -7.66 -23.32
C VAL A 317 8.87 -8.03 -22.13
N SER A 318 8.99 -7.14 -21.16
CA SER A 318 9.56 -7.44 -19.85
C SER A 318 8.43 -7.51 -18.82
N TYR A 319 8.36 -8.60 -18.07
CA TYR A 319 7.28 -8.85 -17.11
C TYR A 319 7.79 -9.10 -15.70
N LYS A 320 7.28 -8.31 -14.75
CA LYS A 320 7.43 -8.51 -13.32
C LYS A 320 6.11 -9.07 -12.78
N PRO A 321 6.07 -10.35 -12.37
CA PRO A 321 4.85 -10.97 -11.85
C PRO A 321 4.53 -10.48 -10.42
N GLN A 322 3.28 -10.69 -9.98
CA GLN A 322 2.82 -10.36 -8.63
C GLN A 322 3.65 -11.09 -7.57
N TYR A 323 3.80 -12.41 -7.71
CA TYR A 323 4.64 -13.21 -6.82
C TYR A 323 6.01 -13.41 -7.44
N VAL A 324 7.04 -12.95 -6.73
CA VAL A 324 8.43 -13.06 -7.17
C VAL A 324 9.01 -14.40 -6.68
N SER A 325 9.44 -15.21 -7.60
CA SER A 325 10.18 -16.43 -7.31
C SER A 325 11.33 -16.59 -8.31
N PHE A 326 12.46 -16.99 -7.82
CA PHE A 326 13.61 -17.33 -8.64
C PHE A 326 13.86 -18.85 -8.54
N LYS A 327 14.20 -19.48 -9.66
CA LYS A 327 14.41 -20.94 -9.72
C LYS A 327 15.74 -21.38 -9.12
N GLU A 328 16.73 -20.48 -9.16
CA GLU A 328 18.08 -20.71 -8.71
C GLU A 328 18.45 -19.67 -7.64
N ASP A 329 19.26 -20.08 -6.67
CA ASP A 329 19.74 -19.18 -5.62
C ASP A 329 21.02 -18.47 -6.10
N LEU A 330 20.82 -17.47 -6.95
CA LEU A 330 21.85 -16.59 -7.49
C LEU A 330 22.07 -15.39 -6.59
N THR A 331 23.19 -14.70 -6.77
CA THR A 331 23.38 -13.38 -6.17
C THR A 331 22.58 -12.31 -6.92
N VAL A 332 22.26 -11.21 -6.24
CA VAL A 332 21.60 -10.05 -6.86
C VAL A 332 22.38 -9.55 -8.07
N LYS A 333 23.72 -9.53 -7.96
CA LYS A 333 24.63 -9.12 -9.03
C LYS A 333 24.49 -10.00 -10.28
N GLU A 334 24.47 -11.31 -10.10
CA GLU A 334 24.32 -12.26 -11.22
C GLU A 334 22.99 -12.08 -11.96
N VAL A 335 21.88 -11.97 -11.20
CA VAL A 335 20.55 -11.74 -11.76
C VAL A 335 20.45 -10.42 -12.53
N LEU A 336 21.03 -9.35 -11.99
CA LEU A 336 20.97 -8.05 -12.63
C LEU A 336 21.96 -7.91 -13.79
N ALA A 337 23.12 -8.55 -13.71
CA ALA A 337 24.08 -8.60 -14.82
C ALA A 337 23.52 -9.37 -16.03
N GLU A 338 22.85 -10.50 -15.80
CA GLU A 338 22.15 -11.23 -16.83
C GLU A 338 21.06 -10.37 -17.52
N ALA A 339 20.25 -9.69 -16.73
CA ALA A 339 19.13 -8.87 -17.23
C ALA A 339 19.59 -7.60 -17.98
N ALA A 340 20.62 -6.93 -17.49
CA ALA A 340 21.12 -5.67 -18.03
C ALA A 340 22.16 -5.86 -19.14
N GLY A 341 22.80 -7.03 -19.20
CA GLY A 341 23.88 -7.31 -20.16
C GLY A 341 25.01 -6.29 -20.06
N ASP A 342 25.45 -5.75 -21.20
CA ASP A 342 26.53 -4.76 -21.29
C ASP A 342 26.26 -3.46 -20.52
N LYS A 343 24.97 -3.15 -20.25
CA LYS A 343 24.57 -1.93 -19.53
C LYS A 343 24.81 -2.05 -18.02
N PHE A 344 25.05 -3.23 -17.45
CA PHE A 344 25.21 -3.45 -16.02
C PHE A 344 26.29 -2.56 -15.39
N ASN A 345 27.43 -2.40 -16.07
CA ASN A 345 28.56 -1.59 -15.58
C ASN A 345 28.46 -0.10 -15.97
N SER A 346 27.37 0.33 -16.60
CA SER A 346 27.20 1.73 -17.00
C SER A 346 26.88 2.63 -15.80
N SER A 347 27.31 3.90 -15.91
CA SER A 347 26.95 4.93 -14.93
C SER A 347 25.43 5.14 -14.86
N TRP A 348 24.74 5.04 -15.99
CA TRP A 348 23.30 5.13 -16.08
C TRP A 348 22.60 4.04 -15.24
N PHE A 349 23.03 2.78 -15.40
CA PHE A 349 22.45 1.67 -14.64
C PHE A 349 22.63 1.87 -13.13
N LYS A 350 23.81 2.31 -12.72
CA LYS A 350 24.10 2.58 -11.32
C LYS A 350 23.24 3.75 -10.78
N SER A 351 23.14 4.85 -11.51
CA SER A 351 22.42 6.07 -11.05
C SER A 351 20.90 5.93 -11.15
N GLU A 352 20.38 5.27 -12.19
CA GLU A 352 18.95 5.23 -12.46
C GLU A 352 18.24 3.99 -11.91
N ILE A 353 18.99 2.89 -11.66
CA ILE A 353 18.42 1.62 -11.19
C ILE A 353 18.95 1.24 -9.80
N LEU A 354 20.28 1.03 -9.66
CA LEU A 354 20.83 0.46 -8.43
C LEU A 354 20.70 1.40 -7.21
N MET A 355 21.09 2.66 -7.37
CA MET A 355 21.05 3.61 -6.25
C MET A 355 19.63 3.96 -5.82
N PRO A 356 18.69 4.29 -6.72
CA PRO A 356 17.32 4.65 -6.31
C PRO A 356 16.52 3.49 -5.74
N LEU A 357 16.86 2.24 -6.13
CA LEU A 357 16.26 1.03 -5.55
C LEU A 357 17.03 0.50 -4.34
N ASP A 358 18.09 1.22 -3.89
CA ASP A 358 18.90 0.85 -2.73
C ASP A 358 19.41 -0.61 -2.81
N LEU A 359 19.97 -0.97 -3.97
CA LEU A 359 20.47 -2.33 -4.25
C LEU A 359 21.98 -2.45 -4.19
N VAL A 360 22.72 -1.33 -4.10
CA VAL A 360 24.20 -1.34 -4.15
C VAL A 360 24.78 -2.21 -3.03
N GLY A 361 24.21 -2.12 -1.82
CA GLY A 361 24.68 -2.90 -0.65
C GLY A 361 24.25 -4.38 -0.68
N LEU A 362 23.36 -4.76 -1.61
CA LEU A 362 22.82 -6.11 -1.70
C LEU A 362 23.39 -6.93 -2.86
N LEU A 363 24.29 -6.36 -3.66
CA LEU A 363 24.78 -6.99 -4.91
C LEU A 363 25.41 -8.36 -4.68
N ASP A 364 26.11 -8.55 -3.58
CA ASP A 364 26.78 -9.81 -3.25
C ASP A 364 25.93 -10.76 -2.39
N SER A 365 24.70 -10.35 -2.01
CA SER A 365 23.76 -11.17 -1.24
C SER A 365 23.05 -12.20 -2.16
N HIS A 366 22.78 -13.38 -1.60
CA HIS A 366 21.99 -14.40 -2.26
C HIS A 366 20.48 -14.06 -2.19
N LEU A 367 19.72 -14.45 -3.23
CA LEU A 367 18.29 -14.17 -3.28
C LEU A 367 17.49 -14.80 -2.14
N SER A 368 17.92 -15.95 -1.64
CA SER A 368 17.33 -16.67 -0.51
C SER A 368 17.48 -15.94 0.84
N GLU A 369 18.45 -15.03 0.94
CA GLU A 369 18.72 -14.24 2.17
C GLU A 369 17.92 -12.95 2.22
N LEU A 370 17.30 -12.55 1.11
CA LEU A 370 16.61 -11.27 1.00
C LEU A 370 15.25 -11.28 1.68
N SER A 371 14.92 -10.18 2.31
CA SER A 371 13.54 -9.90 2.74
C SER A 371 12.59 -9.75 1.55
N GLY A 372 11.28 -9.89 1.78
CA GLY A 372 10.26 -9.74 0.72
C GLY A 372 10.34 -8.40 -0.01
N GLY A 373 10.62 -7.31 0.70
CA GLY A 373 10.79 -5.99 0.11
C GLY A 373 12.08 -5.85 -0.72
N GLU A 374 13.18 -6.44 -0.30
CA GLU A 374 14.44 -6.47 -1.05
C GLU A 374 14.28 -7.30 -2.32
N LEU A 375 13.68 -8.49 -2.20
CA LEU A 375 13.40 -9.35 -3.35
C LEU A 375 12.49 -8.66 -4.38
N GLN A 376 11.51 -7.90 -3.91
CA GLN A 376 10.64 -7.09 -4.75
C GLN A 376 11.42 -6.03 -5.53
N ARG A 377 12.32 -5.30 -4.86
CA ARG A 377 13.19 -4.28 -5.50
C ARG A 377 14.13 -4.91 -6.54
N VAL A 378 14.68 -6.08 -6.27
CA VAL A 378 15.49 -6.83 -7.24
C VAL A 378 14.66 -7.24 -8.47
N ALA A 379 13.42 -7.71 -8.26
CA ALA A 379 12.55 -8.09 -9.38
C ALA A 379 12.16 -6.88 -10.25
N ILE A 380 11.92 -5.71 -9.64
CA ILE A 380 11.67 -4.48 -10.37
C ILE A 380 12.92 -4.07 -11.16
N ALA A 381 14.10 -4.07 -10.51
CA ALA A 381 15.36 -3.77 -11.18
C ALA A 381 15.61 -4.70 -12.37
N LYS A 382 15.42 -6.01 -12.18
CA LYS A 382 15.52 -7.00 -13.26
C LYS A 382 14.60 -6.65 -14.42
N CYS A 383 13.31 -6.41 -14.13
CA CYS A 383 12.33 -6.08 -15.15
C CYS A 383 12.72 -4.82 -15.95
N LEU A 384 13.07 -3.75 -15.25
CA LEU A 384 13.40 -2.45 -15.86
C LEU A 384 14.78 -2.46 -16.55
N SER A 385 15.66 -3.40 -16.23
CA SER A 385 16.99 -3.53 -16.85
C SER A 385 16.92 -4.13 -18.24
N MET A 386 15.98 -5.02 -18.47
CA MET A 386 15.82 -5.70 -19.75
C MET A 386 15.57 -4.72 -20.90
N ASP A 387 16.07 -5.07 -22.08
CA ASP A 387 15.77 -4.33 -23.31
C ASP A 387 14.40 -4.73 -23.83
N ALA A 388 13.39 -3.93 -23.47
CA ALA A 388 12.00 -4.20 -23.78
C ALA A 388 11.30 -2.97 -24.36
N ASN A 389 10.28 -3.22 -25.18
CA ASN A 389 9.41 -2.20 -25.74
C ASN A 389 8.23 -1.90 -24.80
N ILE A 390 7.77 -2.94 -24.10
CA ILE A 390 6.70 -2.86 -23.10
C ILE A 390 7.17 -3.44 -21.78
N TYR A 391 6.93 -2.72 -20.70
CA TYR A 391 7.12 -3.16 -19.32
C TYR A 391 5.77 -3.46 -18.69
N LEU A 392 5.62 -4.67 -18.17
CA LEU A 392 4.42 -5.11 -17.46
C LEU A 392 4.78 -5.36 -16.00
N LEU A 393 4.21 -4.56 -15.10
CA LEU A 393 4.50 -4.65 -13.67
C LEU A 393 3.20 -4.94 -12.90
N ASP A 394 3.18 -6.09 -12.24
CA ASP A 394 2.04 -6.52 -11.43
C ASP A 394 2.37 -6.29 -9.94
N GLU A 395 1.68 -5.32 -9.33
CA GLU A 395 1.86 -4.86 -7.94
C GLU A 395 3.33 -4.58 -7.56
N PRO A 396 4.01 -3.63 -8.23
CA PRO A 396 5.41 -3.36 -7.94
C PRO A 396 5.66 -2.77 -6.56
N SER A 397 4.67 -2.15 -5.92
CA SER A 397 4.83 -1.54 -4.59
C SER A 397 4.55 -2.48 -3.42
N ALA A 398 4.17 -3.74 -3.68
CA ALA A 398 3.92 -4.72 -2.63
C ALA A 398 5.17 -4.91 -1.73
N TYR A 399 4.97 -5.06 -0.42
CA TYR A 399 6.03 -5.21 0.61
C TYR A 399 6.95 -4.00 0.81
N LEU A 400 6.73 -2.91 0.09
CA LEU A 400 7.55 -1.70 0.15
C LEU A 400 6.96 -0.68 1.12
N ASP A 401 7.82 0.03 1.82
CA ASP A 401 7.41 1.20 2.61
C ASP A 401 7.14 2.43 1.72
N VAL A 402 6.63 3.49 2.32
CA VAL A 402 6.21 4.70 1.60
C VAL A 402 7.34 5.29 0.74
N GLU A 403 8.58 5.35 1.28
CA GLU A 403 9.73 5.90 0.55
C GLU A 403 10.09 5.06 -0.66
N GLN A 404 10.11 3.75 -0.46
CA GLN A 404 10.41 2.79 -1.52
C GLN A 404 9.34 2.78 -2.60
N ARG A 405 8.05 2.87 -2.24
CA ARG A 405 6.93 2.97 -3.19
C ARG A 405 7.06 4.20 -4.09
N ILE A 406 7.31 5.37 -3.49
CA ILE A 406 7.50 6.62 -4.24
C ILE A 406 8.72 6.54 -5.15
N SER A 407 9.82 5.96 -4.65
CA SER A 407 11.04 5.76 -5.43
C SER A 407 10.79 4.88 -6.64
N VAL A 408 10.12 3.74 -6.45
CA VAL A 408 9.74 2.80 -7.53
C VAL A 408 8.85 3.48 -8.56
N ALA A 409 7.84 4.24 -8.14
CA ALA A 409 6.95 4.96 -9.05
C ALA A 409 7.72 5.92 -9.97
N ARG A 410 8.65 6.69 -9.38
CA ARG A 410 9.51 7.63 -10.13
C ARG A 410 10.45 6.92 -11.09
N ILE A 411 11.06 5.80 -10.66
CA ILE A 411 11.97 5.02 -11.49
C ILE A 411 11.25 4.44 -12.70
N ILE A 412 10.09 3.83 -12.52
CA ILE A 412 9.31 3.25 -13.62
C ILE A 412 9.02 4.31 -14.66
N LYS A 413 8.48 5.47 -14.25
CA LYS A 413 8.16 6.57 -15.17
C LYS A 413 9.39 7.05 -15.92
N ARG A 414 10.49 7.30 -15.23
CA ARG A 414 11.76 7.79 -15.78
C ARG A 414 12.39 6.80 -16.78
N VAL A 415 12.37 5.51 -16.45
CA VAL A 415 12.90 4.46 -17.35
C VAL A 415 12.06 4.32 -18.61
N VAL A 416 10.74 4.36 -18.50
CA VAL A 416 9.81 4.29 -19.63
C VAL A 416 10.03 5.47 -20.59
N GLU A 417 10.15 6.68 -20.06
CA GLU A 417 10.44 7.88 -20.84
C GLU A 417 11.84 7.81 -21.49
N ALA A 418 12.89 7.47 -20.72
CA ALA A 418 14.27 7.44 -21.21
C ALA A 418 14.51 6.39 -22.29
N LYS A 419 13.78 5.27 -22.22
CA LYS A 419 13.90 4.17 -23.21
C LYS A 419 12.91 4.31 -24.37
N SER A 420 12.08 5.36 -24.41
CA SER A 420 11.01 5.51 -25.40
C SER A 420 10.14 4.25 -25.51
N SER A 421 9.83 3.67 -24.38
CA SER A 421 9.02 2.44 -24.23
C SER A 421 7.63 2.77 -23.69
N ALA A 422 6.83 1.77 -23.37
CA ALA A 422 5.53 1.91 -22.75
C ALA A 422 5.42 0.97 -21.55
N ALA A 423 4.49 1.25 -20.61
CA ALA A 423 4.29 0.36 -19.47
C ALA A 423 2.82 0.21 -19.07
N PHE A 424 2.48 -0.98 -18.56
CA PHE A 424 1.25 -1.23 -17.82
C PHE A 424 1.60 -1.58 -16.37
N VAL A 425 0.96 -0.91 -15.43
CA VAL A 425 1.24 -1.07 -14.01
C VAL A 425 -0.05 -1.36 -13.24
N VAL A 426 -0.18 -2.57 -12.73
CA VAL A 426 -1.25 -2.92 -11.78
C VAL A 426 -0.83 -2.43 -10.40
N GLU A 427 -1.61 -1.56 -9.78
CA GLU A 427 -1.28 -1.01 -8.48
C GLU A 427 -2.56 -0.70 -7.67
N HIS A 428 -2.49 -0.91 -6.36
CA HIS A 428 -3.62 -0.66 -5.45
C HIS A 428 -3.47 0.60 -4.61
N ASP A 429 -2.31 1.23 -4.62
CA ASP A 429 -2.08 2.51 -3.96
C ASP A 429 -2.45 3.66 -4.93
N LEU A 430 -3.55 4.38 -4.62
CA LEU A 430 -4.05 5.46 -5.48
C LEU A 430 -3.10 6.65 -5.57
N ILE A 431 -2.30 6.89 -4.52
CA ILE A 431 -1.29 7.95 -4.54
C ILE A 431 -0.15 7.55 -5.47
N ILE A 432 0.30 6.31 -5.40
CA ILE A 432 1.33 5.79 -6.30
C ILE A 432 0.82 5.78 -7.74
N GLN A 433 -0.43 5.37 -7.98
CA GLN A 433 -1.05 5.49 -9.31
C GLN A 433 -1.07 6.93 -9.83
N SER A 434 -1.37 7.91 -8.98
CA SER A 434 -1.37 9.32 -9.39
C SER A 434 0.02 9.88 -9.72
N ILE A 435 1.09 9.26 -9.22
CA ILE A 435 2.48 9.62 -9.54
C ILE A 435 2.92 8.97 -10.86
N ILE A 436 2.60 7.67 -11.03
CA ILE A 436 3.18 6.86 -12.09
C ILE A 436 2.40 6.94 -13.40
N ALA A 437 1.05 6.95 -13.33
CA ALA A 437 0.21 6.78 -14.50
C ALA A 437 -0.05 8.07 -15.27
N ASN A 438 0.00 7.99 -16.59
CA ASN A 438 -0.50 9.02 -17.51
C ASN A 438 -2.00 8.80 -17.78
N SER A 439 -2.38 7.54 -17.98
CA SER A 439 -3.75 7.10 -18.24
C SER A 439 -4.10 5.95 -17.31
N LEU A 440 -5.39 5.69 -17.13
CA LEU A 440 -5.89 4.60 -16.31
C LEU A 440 -6.82 3.68 -17.10
N MET A 441 -6.61 2.39 -16.92
CA MET A 441 -7.48 1.32 -17.37
C MET A 441 -8.22 0.73 -16.17
N VAL A 442 -9.52 0.94 -16.10
CA VAL A 442 -10.35 0.48 -14.98
C VAL A 442 -10.99 -0.86 -15.31
N PHE A 443 -10.93 -1.79 -14.37
CA PHE A 443 -11.56 -3.09 -14.44
C PHE A 443 -12.81 -3.11 -13.57
N SER A 444 -13.92 -3.60 -14.12
CA SER A 444 -15.20 -3.75 -13.42
C SER A 444 -15.80 -5.14 -13.64
N GLY A 445 -16.81 -5.51 -12.87
CA GLY A 445 -17.50 -6.79 -12.98
C GLY A 445 -17.67 -7.49 -11.64
N THR A 446 -17.73 -8.83 -11.68
CA THR A 446 -17.89 -9.68 -10.48
C THR A 446 -16.62 -10.51 -10.27
N PRO A 447 -15.83 -10.27 -9.19
CA PRO A 447 -14.63 -11.03 -8.90
C PRO A 447 -14.84 -12.54 -8.98
N GLY A 448 -13.92 -13.26 -9.61
CA GLY A 448 -13.96 -14.71 -9.79
C GLY A 448 -14.98 -15.24 -10.79
N LYS A 449 -15.81 -14.38 -11.40
CA LYS A 449 -16.83 -14.79 -12.39
C LYS A 449 -16.66 -14.08 -13.73
N PHE A 450 -16.66 -12.75 -13.69
CA PHE A 450 -16.66 -11.95 -14.90
C PHE A 450 -15.96 -10.63 -14.70
N GLY A 451 -15.06 -10.26 -15.63
CA GLY A 451 -14.38 -8.98 -15.67
C GLY A 451 -14.49 -8.27 -17.02
N ILE A 452 -14.52 -6.95 -16.97
CA ILE A 452 -14.41 -6.07 -18.13
C ILE A 452 -13.23 -5.15 -17.92
N ALA A 453 -12.25 -5.22 -18.80
CA ALA A 453 -11.15 -4.26 -18.89
C ALA A 453 -11.60 -3.12 -19.83
N HIS A 454 -11.84 -1.95 -19.28
CA HIS A 454 -12.33 -0.82 -20.06
C HIS A 454 -11.20 -0.13 -20.84
N THR A 455 -11.57 0.54 -21.93
CA THR A 455 -10.63 1.38 -22.71
C THR A 455 -9.88 2.35 -21.78
N PRO A 456 -8.55 2.49 -21.91
CA PRO A 456 -7.77 3.45 -21.15
C PRO A 456 -8.29 4.89 -21.34
N THR A 457 -8.34 5.63 -20.24
CA THR A 457 -8.77 7.06 -20.23
C THR A 457 -7.74 7.87 -19.47
N GLY A 458 -7.69 9.19 -19.70
CA GLY A 458 -6.79 10.06 -18.92
C GLY A 458 -6.98 9.90 -17.41
N LEU A 459 -5.95 10.21 -16.64
CA LEU A 459 -5.88 9.98 -15.19
C LEU A 459 -7.13 10.46 -14.44
N ARG A 460 -7.62 11.68 -14.74
CA ARG A 460 -8.83 12.24 -14.10
C ARG A 460 -10.08 11.41 -14.39
N GLY A 461 -10.31 11.07 -15.66
CA GLY A 461 -11.47 10.30 -16.07
C GLY A 461 -11.49 8.89 -15.47
N GLY A 462 -10.32 8.22 -15.50
CA GLY A 462 -10.15 6.90 -14.90
C GLY A 462 -10.33 6.90 -13.39
N MET A 463 -9.74 7.88 -12.68
CA MET A 463 -9.94 8.06 -11.24
C MET A 463 -11.41 8.32 -10.89
N ASN A 464 -12.09 9.22 -11.60
CA ASN A 464 -13.50 9.49 -11.36
C ASN A 464 -14.37 8.23 -11.50
N ARG A 465 -14.12 7.44 -12.55
CA ARG A 465 -14.83 6.18 -12.77
C ARG A 465 -14.59 5.21 -11.62
N PHE A 466 -13.34 4.98 -11.29
CA PHE A 466 -12.95 4.05 -10.24
C PHE A 466 -13.48 4.47 -8.86
N LEU A 467 -13.29 5.74 -8.48
CA LEU A 467 -13.72 6.27 -7.18
C LEU A 467 -15.24 6.28 -7.01
N ARG A 468 -16.00 6.42 -8.10
CA ARG A 468 -17.45 6.26 -8.09
C ARG A 468 -17.87 4.85 -7.69
N ASP A 469 -17.20 3.84 -8.22
CA ASP A 469 -17.48 2.43 -7.89
C ASP A 469 -17.14 2.11 -6.42
N VAL A 470 -16.12 2.78 -5.84
CA VAL A 470 -15.72 2.63 -4.43
C VAL A 470 -16.57 3.50 -3.49
N ASP A 471 -17.35 4.43 -4.03
CA ASP A 471 -18.11 5.46 -3.28
C ASP A 471 -17.25 6.33 -2.36
N VAL A 472 -16.05 6.71 -2.82
CA VAL A 472 -15.10 7.54 -2.09
C VAL A 472 -14.71 8.74 -2.94
N THR A 473 -14.68 9.94 -2.33
CA THR A 473 -14.30 11.16 -3.03
C THR A 473 -12.91 11.64 -2.59
N PHE A 474 -12.17 12.17 -3.56
CA PHE A 474 -10.84 12.74 -3.35
C PHE A 474 -10.84 14.22 -3.70
N ARG A 475 -10.11 15.01 -2.90
CA ARG A 475 -9.76 16.41 -3.18
C ARG A 475 -8.24 16.56 -3.28
N ARG A 476 -7.77 17.68 -3.76
CA ARG A 476 -6.34 18.02 -3.70
C ARG A 476 -6.01 18.82 -2.46
N ASP A 477 -4.86 18.50 -1.87
CA ASP A 477 -4.28 19.32 -0.82
C ASP A 477 -3.76 20.64 -1.43
N PRO A 478 -4.14 21.82 -0.90
CA PRO A 478 -3.74 23.10 -1.49
C PRO A 478 -2.24 23.38 -1.44
N GLN A 479 -1.51 22.77 -0.52
CA GLN A 479 -0.07 23.02 -0.32
C GLN A 479 0.80 22.09 -1.17
N THR A 480 0.49 20.80 -1.17
CA THR A 480 1.33 19.77 -1.81
C THR A 480 0.77 19.27 -3.14
N GLY A 481 -0.47 19.62 -3.50
CA GLY A 481 -1.18 19.04 -4.64
C GLY A 481 -1.58 17.57 -4.46
N ARG A 482 -1.29 16.98 -3.29
CA ARG A 482 -1.54 15.58 -2.99
C ARG A 482 -3.02 15.24 -3.05
N PRO A 483 -3.40 14.11 -3.68
CA PRO A 483 -4.76 13.58 -3.54
C PRO A 483 -5.05 13.23 -2.07
N ARG A 484 -6.21 13.67 -1.57
CA ARG A 484 -6.67 13.43 -0.21
C ARG A 484 -8.08 12.88 -0.21
N VAL A 485 -8.31 11.88 0.62
CA VAL A 485 -9.65 11.32 0.80
C VAL A 485 -10.52 12.29 1.60
N ASN A 486 -11.75 12.52 1.17
CA ASN A 486 -12.73 13.25 1.97
C ASN A 486 -13.26 12.36 3.10
N LYS A 487 -13.53 12.97 4.25
CA LYS A 487 -14.24 12.26 5.33
C LYS A 487 -15.66 11.92 4.84
N PRO A 488 -16.12 10.67 5.06
CA PRO A 488 -17.47 10.27 4.66
C PRO A 488 -18.53 11.24 5.20
N ASP A 489 -19.52 11.51 4.39
CA ASP A 489 -20.65 12.38 4.71
C ASP A 489 -20.26 13.83 5.08
N SER A 490 -19.01 14.25 4.85
CA SER A 490 -18.64 15.64 4.92
C SER A 490 -19.35 16.46 3.84
N TRP A 491 -19.46 17.78 4.05
CA TRP A 491 -20.07 18.65 3.04
C TRP A 491 -19.42 18.46 1.65
N LEU A 492 -18.08 18.40 1.61
CA LEU A 492 -17.35 18.26 0.36
C LEU A 492 -17.57 16.88 -0.29
N ASP A 493 -17.62 15.80 0.51
CA ASP A 493 -17.92 14.46 0.01
C ASP A 493 -19.31 14.41 -0.64
N ARG A 494 -20.33 14.92 0.06
CA ARG A 494 -21.70 14.98 -0.49
C ARG A 494 -21.79 15.86 -1.73
N HIS A 495 -21.13 17.02 -1.71
CA HIS A 495 -21.13 17.94 -2.85
C HIS A 495 -20.51 17.30 -4.08
N GLN A 496 -19.32 16.71 -3.95
CA GLN A 496 -18.63 16.03 -5.06
C GLN A 496 -19.44 14.86 -5.63
N LYS A 497 -20.04 14.05 -4.77
CA LYS A 497 -20.98 12.98 -5.19
C LYS A 497 -22.18 13.53 -5.97
N SER A 498 -22.75 14.64 -5.52
CA SER A 498 -23.93 15.25 -6.18
C SER A 498 -23.63 15.77 -7.58
N ILE A 499 -22.41 16.25 -7.84
CA ILE A 499 -21.97 16.74 -9.17
C ILE A 499 -21.27 15.66 -9.99
N GLY A 500 -21.09 14.43 -9.45
CA GLY A 500 -20.43 13.32 -10.13
C GLY A 500 -18.91 13.44 -10.26
N GLU A 501 -18.27 14.36 -9.53
CA GLU A 501 -16.83 14.61 -9.55
C GLU A 501 -16.13 13.98 -8.34
N TYR A 502 -15.84 12.71 -8.41
CA TYR A 502 -15.23 11.95 -7.32
C TYR A 502 -13.73 12.24 -7.14
N TYR A 503 -13.05 12.66 -8.22
CA TYR A 503 -11.65 13.09 -8.21
C TYR A 503 -11.57 14.57 -8.57
N TYR A 504 -11.72 15.42 -7.55
CA TYR A 504 -11.90 16.86 -7.74
C TYR A 504 -10.58 17.60 -7.95
N TYR A 505 -10.57 18.45 -8.97
CA TYR A 505 -9.53 19.40 -9.28
C TYR A 505 -10.11 20.81 -9.15
N GLU A 506 -9.67 21.60 -8.16
CA GLU A 506 -9.76 23.04 -8.30
C GLU A 506 -8.69 23.46 -9.30
N ALA A 507 -9.08 23.89 -10.49
CA ALA A 507 -8.20 24.68 -11.33
C ALA A 507 -7.86 25.93 -10.51
N LYS A 508 -6.60 26.16 -10.20
CA LYS A 508 -6.17 27.50 -9.78
C LYS A 508 -6.44 28.40 -10.98
N GLU A 509 -7.41 29.32 -10.84
CA GLU A 509 -7.53 30.48 -11.70
C GLU A 509 -6.24 31.30 -11.70
#